data_fae10902f030ab422939ae918b1e479d
#
_entry.id   fae10902f030ab422939ae918b1e479d
#
_cell.length_a   1.000
_cell.length_b   1.000
_cell.length_c   1.000
_cell.angle_alpha   90.00
_cell.angle_beta   90.00
_cell.angle_gamma   90.00
#
_symmetry.space_group_name_H-M   'P 1'
#
loop_
_entity.id
_entity.type
_entity.pdbx_description
1 polymer ?
#
loop_
_entity_poly.entity_id
_entity_poly.type
_entity_poly.pdbx_seq_one_letter_code
_entity_poly.pdbx_strand_id
1 'polypeptide(L)'
;MAVPDFKKSKFPALSPDITDKDILFEDNHLIAVNKRAGDIVQVDDTGDESLDEKVKRYIAKKYNKPNGAFLGVVHRLDRPVSGVILFAKTSKALDRINKMFKSRDMHKTYWAVVRNRPAQEQGTLIHWLVKNPQKNVTKAYEKEVSGSLRAELHYKLIGELGGYYLIEVDPVTGRPHQIRVQLSTMNCPIVGDNKYGYPRGSLKKSICLHARRLQFIHPVKQEPVNIFAPLPKDGFWDRFENF
;
A
#
# COMPACT_ATOMS: atom_id res chain seq x y z
N MET A 1 14.04 -34.58 17.83
CA MET A 1 14.07 -33.12 17.57
C MET A 1 12.62 -32.64 17.57
N ALA A 2 12.23 -31.80 18.53
CA ALA A 2 10.86 -31.32 18.66
C ALA A 2 10.56 -30.30 17.55
N VAL A 3 9.44 -30.49 16.86
CA VAL A 3 8.90 -29.55 15.86
C VAL A 3 8.56 -28.24 16.58
N PRO A 4 8.95 -27.06 16.10
CA PRO A 4 8.60 -25.80 16.72
C PRO A 4 7.07 -25.63 16.76
N ASP A 5 6.53 -25.37 17.93
CA ASP A 5 5.13 -25.07 18.15
C ASP A 5 4.80 -23.72 17.50
N PHE A 6 4.15 -23.72 16.31
CA PHE A 6 3.71 -22.54 15.61
C PHE A 6 2.60 -21.88 16.43
N LYS A 7 2.96 -20.86 17.22
CA LYS A 7 1.99 -19.99 17.89
C LYS A 7 0.94 -19.55 16.86
N LYS A 8 -0.33 -19.87 17.14
CA LYS A 8 -1.49 -19.58 16.31
C LYS A 8 -1.41 -18.15 15.79
N SER A 9 -1.25 -17.97 14.47
CA SER A 9 -1.29 -16.68 13.80
C SER A 9 -2.54 -15.91 14.24
N LYS A 10 -2.40 -14.65 14.62
CA LYS A 10 -3.51 -13.75 14.96
C LYS A 10 -4.39 -13.40 13.76
N PHE A 11 -4.10 -13.93 12.59
CA PHE A 11 -4.77 -13.66 11.33
C PHE A 11 -5.48 -14.94 10.84
N PRO A 12 -6.62 -14.79 10.13
CA PRO A 12 -7.29 -15.93 9.52
C PRO A 12 -6.36 -16.61 8.51
N ALA A 13 -6.67 -17.87 8.21
CA ALA A 13 -5.95 -18.78 7.34
C ALA A 13 -5.11 -18.08 6.24
N LEU A 14 -3.91 -18.61 6.01
CA LEU A 14 -2.93 -18.15 5.01
C LEU A 14 -3.66 -17.53 3.80
N SER A 15 -3.35 -16.28 3.51
CA SER A 15 -3.83 -15.63 2.30
C SER A 15 -3.45 -16.49 1.09
N PRO A 16 -4.37 -16.70 0.12
CA PRO A 16 -4.14 -17.61 -0.99
C PRO A 16 -2.92 -17.19 -1.82
N ASP A 17 -2.35 -18.18 -2.52
CA ASP A 17 -1.25 -17.95 -3.46
C ASP A 17 -1.59 -16.90 -4.52
N ILE A 18 -0.55 -16.32 -5.10
CA ILE A 18 -0.66 -15.40 -6.24
C ILE A 18 -0.98 -16.22 -7.49
N THR A 19 -1.93 -15.71 -8.27
CA THR A 19 -2.38 -16.25 -9.54
C THR A 19 -2.28 -15.20 -10.63
N ASP A 20 -2.48 -15.58 -11.91
CA ASP A 20 -2.50 -14.61 -13.03
C ASP A 20 -3.52 -13.48 -12.84
N LYS A 21 -4.61 -13.73 -12.10
CA LYS A 21 -5.64 -12.73 -11.80
C LYS A 21 -5.17 -11.60 -10.86
N ASP A 22 -4.11 -11.87 -10.10
CA ASP A 22 -3.52 -10.90 -9.17
C ASP A 22 -2.44 -10.06 -9.86
N ILE A 23 -2.00 -10.43 -11.08
CA ILE A 23 -0.95 -9.72 -11.82
C ILE A 23 -1.56 -8.56 -12.61
N LEU A 24 -1.09 -7.34 -12.31
CA LEU A 24 -1.55 -6.11 -12.97
C LEU A 24 -0.65 -5.71 -14.14
N PHE A 25 0.61 -6.05 -14.05
CA PHE A 25 1.62 -5.78 -15.08
C PHE A 25 2.78 -6.76 -14.92
N GLU A 26 3.31 -7.26 -16.03
CA GLU A 26 4.53 -8.07 -16.00
C GLU A 26 5.32 -7.92 -17.30
N ASP A 27 6.63 -7.74 -17.16
CA ASP A 27 7.58 -7.89 -18.26
C ASP A 27 8.88 -8.58 -17.77
N ASN A 28 9.97 -8.46 -18.54
CA ASN A 28 11.24 -9.08 -18.18
C ASN A 28 11.91 -8.44 -16.96
N HIS A 29 11.54 -7.21 -16.60
CA HIS A 29 12.22 -6.39 -15.60
C HIS A 29 11.39 -6.11 -14.35
N LEU A 30 10.08 -6.04 -14.51
CA LEU A 30 9.14 -5.59 -13.49
C LEU A 30 7.94 -6.54 -13.38
N ILE A 31 7.34 -6.61 -12.21
CA ILE A 31 6.04 -7.24 -11.97
C ILE A 31 5.26 -6.39 -10.97
N ALA A 32 4.00 -6.08 -11.30
CA ALA A 32 3.07 -5.42 -10.39
C ALA A 32 1.92 -6.34 -10.03
N VAL A 33 1.55 -6.33 -8.77
CA VAL A 33 0.55 -7.23 -8.19
C VAL A 33 -0.53 -6.42 -7.49
N ASN A 34 -1.77 -6.86 -7.56
CA ASN A 34 -2.87 -6.35 -6.73
C ASN A 34 -2.79 -6.98 -5.34
N LYS A 35 -2.12 -6.29 -4.41
CA LYS A 35 -1.99 -6.75 -3.03
C LYS A 35 -3.36 -6.75 -2.34
N ARG A 36 -3.70 -7.83 -1.67
CA ARG A 36 -4.88 -7.92 -0.82
C ARG A 36 -4.61 -7.26 0.54
N ALA A 37 -5.64 -6.69 1.15
CA ALA A 37 -5.56 -6.27 2.54
C ALA A 37 -5.31 -7.50 3.44
N GLY A 38 -4.37 -7.37 4.38
CA GLY A 38 -3.93 -8.47 5.25
C GLY A 38 -2.59 -9.09 4.85
N ASP A 39 -2.19 -9.07 3.57
CA ASP A 39 -0.87 -9.52 3.14
C ASP A 39 0.22 -8.56 3.64
N ILE A 40 1.33 -9.11 4.14
CA ILE A 40 2.56 -8.36 4.38
C ILE A 40 3.43 -8.39 3.13
N VAL A 41 4.13 -7.30 2.85
CA VAL A 41 4.94 -7.21 1.62
C VAL A 41 6.26 -7.97 1.74
N GLN A 42 6.89 -7.87 2.91
CA GLN A 42 8.13 -8.56 3.26
C GLN A 42 7.95 -9.25 4.62
N VAL A 43 8.77 -10.25 4.88
CA VAL A 43 8.81 -10.95 6.16
C VAL A 43 8.95 -9.95 7.30
N ASP A 44 8.11 -10.10 8.32
CA ASP A 44 8.14 -9.36 9.57
C ASP A 44 8.08 -10.33 10.78
N ASP A 45 8.06 -9.79 12.00
CA ASP A 45 8.06 -10.57 13.24
C ASP A 45 6.76 -11.38 13.46
N THR A 46 5.78 -11.31 12.56
CA THR A 46 4.51 -12.05 12.69
C THR A 46 4.62 -13.51 12.30
N GLY A 47 5.63 -13.88 11.50
CA GLY A 47 5.81 -15.24 10.98
C GLY A 47 4.84 -15.60 9.84
N ASP A 48 4.05 -14.65 9.35
CA ASP A 48 3.19 -14.88 8.19
C ASP A 48 4.02 -14.88 6.91
N GLU A 49 3.61 -15.67 5.92
CA GLU A 49 4.24 -15.67 4.61
C GLU A 49 4.04 -14.33 3.91
N SER A 50 5.14 -13.76 3.43
CA SER A 50 5.12 -12.45 2.78
C SER A 50 4.76 -12.53 1.30
N LEU A 51 4.27 -11.41 0.76
CA LEU A 51 3.86 -11.30 -0.63
C LEU A 51 5.04 -11.48 -1.59
N ASP A 52 6.24 -11.00 -1.23
CA ASP A 52 7.43 -11.18 -2.06
C ASP A 52 7.80 -12.67 -2.21
N GLU A 53 7.66 -13.51 -1.17
CA GLU A 53 7.87 -14.95 -1.28
C GLU A 53 6.80 -15.62 -2.16
N LYS A 54 5.53 -15.23 -2.03
CA LYS A 54 4.45 -15.73 -2.90
C LYS A 54 4.69 -15.38 -4.36
N VAL A 55 5.13 -14.13 -4.64
CA VAL A 55 5.43 -13.68 -6.01
C VAL A 55 6.67 -14.37 -6.56
N LYS A 56 7.72 -14.61 -5.76
CA LYS A 56 8.89 -15.43 -6.17
C LYS A 56 8.46 -16.82 -6.58
N ARG A 57 7.61 -17.47 -5.79
CA ARG A 57 7.07 -18.80 -6.09
C ARG A 57 6.24 -18.82 -7.37
N TYR A 58 5.38 -17.81 -7.58
CA TYR A 58 4.61 -17.62 -8.81
C TYR A 58 5.54 -17.53 -10.04
N ILE A 59 6.56 -16.65 -9.99
CA ILE A 59 7.53 -16.47 -11.08
C ILE A 59 8.31 -17.76 -11.33
N ALA A 60 8.78 -18.43 -10.28
CA ALA A 60 9.54 -19.68 -10.39
C ALA A 60 8.72 -20.77 -11.09
N LYS A 61 7.44 -20.92 -10.72
CA LYS A 61 6.52 -21.87 -11.34
C LYS A 61 6.22 -21.50 -12.81
N LYS A 62 5.87 -20.22 -13.07
CA LYS A 62 5.50 -19.73 -14.41
C LYS A 62 6.61 -19.89 -15.44
N TYR A 63 7.86 -19.67 -15.02
CA TYR A 63 9.02 -19.69 -15.91
C TYR A 63 9.92 -20.92 -15.72
N ASN A 64 9.44 -21.94 -15.01
CA ASN A 64 10.14 -23.20 -14.77
C ASN A 64 11.58 -22.97 -14.23
N LYS A 65 11.71 -22.18 -13.17
CA LYS A 65 13.00 -21.83 -12.53
C LYS A 65 13.25 -22.70 -11.29
N PRO A 66 13.92 -23.84 -11.38
CA PRO A 66 14.10 -24.78 -10.27
C PRO A 66 14.90 -24.18 -9.10
N ASN A 67 15.80 -23.23 -9.38
CA ASN A 67 16.64 -22.57 -8.38
C ASN A 67 15.99 -21.31 -7.80
N GLY A 68 14.68 -21.10 -8.02
CA GLY A 68 13.97 -19.93 -7.56
C GLY A 68 14.10 -18.72 -8.49
N ALA A 69 13.41 -17.63 -8.13
CA ALA A 69 13.40 -16.40 -8.89
C ALA A 69 13.91 -15.23 -8.02
N PHE A 70 14.72 -14.36 -8.61
CA PHE A 70 15.06 -13.09 -7.98
C PHE A 70 13.82 -12.17 -7.98
N LEU A 71 13.58 -11.50 -6.84
CA LEU A 71 12.58 -10.45 -6.72
C LEU A 71 13.08 -9.38 -5.74
N GLY A 72 13.15 -8.14 -6.23
CA GLY A 72 13.53 -6.97 -5.44
C GLY A 72 12.32 -6.17 -5.00
N VAL A 73 12.19 -5.92 -3.69
CA VAL A 73 11.14 -5.06 -3.12
C VAL A 73 11.56 -3.61 -3.27
N VAL A 74 10.79 -2.80 -4.01
CA VAL A 74 11.08 -1.39 -4.31
C VAL A 74 10.29 -0.43 -3.43
N HIS A 75 9.11 -0.82 -2.96
CA HIS A 75 8.29 -0.07 -1.99
C HIS A 75 7.40 -1.03 -1.21
N ARG A 76 6.70 -0.49 -0.22
CA ARG A 76 5.79 -1.28 0.63
C ARG A 76 4.46 -0.58 0.80
N LEU A 77 3.42 -1.39 0.99
CA LEU A 77 2.11 -0.98 1.50
C LEU A 77 1.95 -1.52 2.92
N ASP A 78 1.26 -0.77 3.77
CA ASP A 78 0.89 -1.26 5.10
C ASP A 78 0.04 -2.54 4.98
N ARG A 79 0.11 -3.42 5.95
CA ARG A 79 -0.63 -4.68 5.98
C ARG A 79 -2.13 -4.53 5.68
N PRO A 80 -2.88 -3.58 6.32
CA PRO A 80 -4.32 -3.44 6.08
C PRO A 80 -4.68 -2.72 4.77
N VAL A 81 -3.70 -2.25 3.99
CA VAL A 81 -3.88 -1.51 2.74
C VAL A 81 -3.86 -2.48 1.56
N SER A 82 -4.75 -2.29 0.59
CA SER A 82 -4.80 -3.04 -0.67
C SER A 82 -4.28 -2.22 -1.86
N GLY A 83 -4.13 -2.87 -3.01
CA GLY A 83 -3.85 -2.20 -4.27
C GLY A 83 -2.48 -2.50 -4.88
N VAL A 84 -2.07 -1.67 -5.83
CA VAL A 84 -0.90 -1.91 -6.65
C VAL A 84 0.39 -1.89 -5.84
N ILE A 85 1.19 -2.94 -5.99
CA ILE A 85 2.55 -3.01 -5.51
C ILE A 85 3.47 -3.49 -6.63
N LEU A 86 4.62 -2.83 -6.78
CA LEU A 86 5.61 -3.10 -7.83
C LEU A 86 6.82 -3.81 -7.23
N PHE A 87 7.35 -4.77 -7.97
CA PHE A 87 8.60 -5.46 -7.68
C PHE A 87 9.52 -5.44 -8.88
N ALA A 88 10.82 -5.53 -8.65
CA ALA A 88 11.82 -5.66 -9.69
C ALA A 88 12.20 -7.14 -9.87
N LYS A 89 12.18 -7.62 -11.12
CA LYS A 89 12.57 -9.01 -11.49
C LYS A 89 14.08 -9.16 -11.76
N THR A 90 14.83 -8.04 -11.73
CA THR A 90 16.30 -8.03 -11.91
C THR A 90 16.95 -7.00 -10.99
N SER A 91 18.22 -7.23 -10.60
CA SER A 91 18.98 -6.29 -9.76
C SER A 91 19.15 -4.91 -10.43
N LYS A 92 19.38 -4.87 -11.75
CA LYS A 92 19.49 -3.61 -12.50
C LYS A 92 18.17 -2.81 -12.49
N ALA A 93 17.02 -3.50 -12.59
CA ALA A 93 15.72 -2.84 -12.49
C ALA A 93 15.47 -2.34 -11.05
N LEU A 94 15.87 -3.13 -10.04
CA LEU A 94 15.77 -2.73 -8.63
C LEU A 94 16.51 -1.40 -8.37
N ASP A 95 17.76 -1.30 -8.80
CA ASP A 95 18.57 -0.09 -8.61
C ASP A 95 17.96 1.14 -9.30
N ARG A 96 17.46 0.96 -10.54
CA ARG A 96 16.84 2.04 -11.31
C ARG A 96 15.52 2.50 -10.67
N ILE A 97 14.65 1.58 -10.30
CA ILE A 97 13.36 1.90 -9.65
C ILE A 97 13.60 2.56 -8.28
N ASN A 98 14.58 2.10 -7.49
CA ASN A 98 14.92 2.74 -6.22
C ASN A 98 15.37 4.20 -6.41
N LYS A 99 16.14 4.50 -7.48
CA LYS A 99 16.50 5.87 -7.85
C LYS A 99 15.25 6.70 -8.18
N MET A 100 14.31 6.15 -8.96
CA MET A 100 13.07 6.84 -9.33
C MET A 100 12.17 7.11 -8.10
N PHE A 101 12.09 6.20 -7.14
CA PHE A 101 11.40 6.49 -5.87
C PHE A 101 12.08 7.59 -5.07
N LYS A 102 13.42 7.64 -5.08
CA LYS A 102 14.20 8.66 -4.39
C LYS A 102 14.07 10.04 -5.06
N SER A 103 14.07 10.10 -6.38
CA SER A 103 13.87 11.33 -7.17
C SER A 103 12.41 11.78 -7.26
N ARG A 104 11.46 10.95 -6.80
CA ARG A 104 10.00 11.16 -6.85
C ARG A 104 9.41 11.13 -8.27
N ASP A 105 10.04 10.39 -9.17
CA ASP A 105 9.57 10.17 -10.55
C ASP A 105 8.49 9.06 -10.63
N MET A 106 7.98 8.62 -9.48
CA MET A 106 6.93 7.62 -9.34
C MET A 106 5.66 8.29 -8.80
N HIS A 107 4.65 8.43 -9.66
CA HIS A 107 3.35 8.98 -9.24
C HIS A 107 2.45 7.87 -8.71
N LYS A 108 1.95 8.06 -7.50
CA LYS A 108 1.09 7.10 -6.79
C LYS A 108 -0.22 7.79 -6.47
N THR A 109 -1.33 7.19 -6.86
CA THR A 109 -2.65 7.66 -6.49
C THR A 109 -3.32 6.62 -5.60
N TYR A 110 -3.83 7.06 -4.47
CA TYR A 110 -4.60 6.24 -3.54
C TYR A 110 -6.04 6.71 -3.48
N TRP A 111 -6.93 5.77 -3.24
CA TRP A 111 -8.29 6.09 -2.85
C TRP A 111 -8.48 5.76 -1.37
N ALA A 112 -9.06 6.71 -0.64
CA ALA A 112 -9.36 6.58 0.78
C ALA A 112 -10.83 6.88 1.02
N VAL A 113 -11.56 6.00 1.72
CA VAL A 113 -12.92 6.29 2.14
C VAL A 113 -12.90 6.73 3.60
N VAL A 114 -13.53 7.88 3.86
CA VAL A 114 -13.65 8.49 5.18
C VAL A 114 -15.12 8.70 5.56
N ARG A 115 -15.40 8.88 6.85
CA ARG A 115 -16.77 9.11 7.34
C ARG A 115 -17.13 10.59 7.44
N ASN A 116 -16.16 11.44 7.69
CA ASN A 116 -16.35 12.85 7.83
C ASN A 116 -16.04 13.57 6.50
N ARG A 117 -16.87 14.53 6.11
CA ARG A 117 -16.56 15.37 4.94
C ARG A 117 -15.34 16.23 5.25
N PRO A 118 -14.33 16.29 4.37
CA PRO A 118 -13.25 17.26 4.49
C PRO A 118 -13.78 18.70 4.51
N ALA A 119 -13.20 19.56 5.32
CA ALA A 119 -13.58 20.97 5.38
C ALA A 119 -13.32 21.70 4.05
N GLN A 120 -12.30 21.27 3.31
CA GLN A 120 -11.99 21.71 1.95
C GLN A 120 -12.07 20.51 1.00
N GLU A 121 -12.61 20.70 -0.19
CA GLU A 121 -12.75 19.60 -1.17
C GLU A 121 -11.41 19.13 -1.76
N GLN A 122 -10.40 19.99 -1.71
CA GLN A 122 -9.03 19.64 -2.11
C GLN A 122 -8.03 20.46 -1.31
N GLY A 123 -6.81 19.94 -1.22
CA GLY A 123 -5.75 20.64 -0.51
C GLY A 123 -4.44 19.89 -0.45
N THR A 124 -3.48 20.49 0.23
CA THR A 124 -2.16 19.92 0.51
C THR A 124 -1.99 19.79 2.01
N LEU A 125 -1.60 18.61 2.47
CA LEU A 125 -1.26 18.37 3.88
C LEU A 125 0.26 18.25 4.01
N ILE A 126 0.82 19.14 4.81
CA ILE A 126 2.26 19.12 5.15
C ILE A 126 2.37 18.96 6.66
N HIS A 127 3.08 17.91 7.08
CA HIS A 127 3.32 17.60 8.47
C HIS A 127 4.74 17.07 8.67
N TRP A 128 5.20 17.07 9.90
CA TRP A 128 6.43 16.40 10.33
C TRP A 128 6.05 15.13 11.09
N LEU A 129 6.49 13.98 10.57
CA LEU A 129 6.08 12.67 11.07
C LEU A 129 7.18 12.01 11.90
N VAL A 130 6.81 11.52 13.08
CA VAL A 130 7.67 10.72 13.96
C VAL A 130 7.06 9.33 14.12
N LYS A 131 7.77 8.29 13.70
CA LYS A 131 7.34 6.89 13.91
C LYS A 131 7.81 6.42 15.29
N ASN A 132 6.88 5.84 16.06
CA ASN A 132 7.21 5.03 17.24
C ASN A 132 7.29 3.56 16.81
N PRO A 133 8.48 2.93 16.76
CA PRO A 133 8.63 1.54 16.32
C PRO A 133 7.95 0.55 17.27
N GLN A 134 8.04 0.77 18.59
CA GLN A 134 7.52 -0.15 19.61
C GLN A 134 5.98 -0.27 19.54
N LYS A 135 5.30 0.87 19.36
CA LYS A 135 3.84 0.91 19.22
C LYS A 135 3.38 0.74 17.77
N ASN A 136 4.30 0.74 16.82
CA ASN A 136 4.04 0.76 15.38
C ASN A 136 2.99 1.82 14.99
N VAL A 137 3.15 3.05 15.51
CA VAL A 137 2.29 4.22 15.26
C VAL A 137 3.15 5.39 14.79
N THR A 138 2.61 6.22 13.91
CA THR A 138 3.22 7.47 13.47
C THR A 138 2.42 8.65 14.07
N LYS A 139 3.11 9.66 14.59
CA LYS A 139 2.49 10.92 15.00
C LYS A 139 2.82 12.01 14.01
N ALA A 140 1.86 12.90 13.75
CA ALA A 140 2.02 14.09 12.93
C ALA A 140 2.12 15.33 13.80
N TYR A 141 2.99 16.25 13.39
CA TYR A 141 3.20 17.56 14.01
C TYR A 141 3.14 18.62 12.93
N GLU A 142 2.60 19.81 13.27
CA GLU A 142 2.51 20.95 12.36
C GLU A 142 3.88 21.61 12.10
N LYS A 143 4.82 21.46 13.02
CA LYS A 143 6.18 22.01 12.93
C LYS A 143 7.20 20.90 13.10
N GLU A 144 8.40 21.15 12.61
CA GLU A 144 9.52 20.23 12.76
C GLU A 144 9.85 19.99 14.25
N VAL A 145 10.02 18.73 14.60
CA VAL A 145 10.45 18.28 15.92
C VAL A 145 11.59 17.27 15.77
N SER A 146 12.35 17.06 16.84
CA SER A 146 13.49 16.14 16.83
C SER A 146 13.10 14.76 16.32
N GLY A 147 13.85 14.23 15.34
CA GLY A 147 13.62 12.92 14.73
C GLY A 147 12.43 12.85 13.77
N SER A 148 11.80 13.99 13.47
CA SER A 148 10.70 14.02 12.50
C SER A 148 11.19 14.07 11.07
N LEU A 149 10.33 13.59 10.14
CA LEU A 149 10.55 13.67 8.72
C LEU A 149 9.39 14.41 8.06
N ARG A 150 9.70 15.37 7.20
CA ARG A 150 8.70 16.10 6.43
C ARG A 150 7.90 15.14 5.55
N ALA A 151 6.58 15.26 5.60
CA ALA A 151 5.61 14.50 4.83
C ALA A 151 4.63 15.42 4.13
N GLU A 152 4.38 15.16 2.84
CA GLU A 152 3.50 15.97 2.00
C GLU A 152 2.65 15.08 1.13
N LEU A 153 1.36 15.40 1.04
CA LEU A 153 0.40 14.80 0.12
C LEU A 153 -0.59 15.85 -0.39
N HIS A 154 -1.12 15.60 -1.57
CA HIS A 154 -2.28 16.31 -2.10
C HIS A 154 -3.50 15.41 -1.95
N TYR A 155 -4.68 16.02 -1.74
CA TYR A 155 -5.93 15.28 -1.70
C TYR A 155 -7.05 16.02 -2.42
N LYS A 156 -8.03 15.25 -2.91
CA LYS A 156 -9.24 15.76 -3.53
C LYS A 156 -10.43 14.88 -3.18
N LEU A 157 -11.52 15.47 -2.75
CA LEU A 157 -12.81 14.79 -2.61
C LEU A 157 -13.35 14.52 -4.03
N ILE A 158 -13.53 13.24 -4.37
CA ILE A 158 -13.98 12.82 -5.70
C ILE A 158 -15.36 12.17 -5.71
N GLY A 159 -15.92 11.86 -4.53
CA GLY A 159 -17.23 11.25 -4.44
C GLY A 159 -17.83 11.26 -3.05
N GLU A 160 -19.15 11.15 -3.01
CA GLU A 160 -19.95 10.99 -1.78
C GLU A 160 -21.00 9.92 -2.00
N LEU A 161 -21.13 8.97 -1.08
CA LEU A 161 -22.14 7.93 -1.15
C LEU A 161 -22.55 7.43 0.25
N GLY A 162 -23.84 7.61 0.57
CA GLY A 162 -24.41 7.06 1.82
C GLY A 162 -23.71 7.56 3.09
N GLY A 163 -23.30 8.84 3.12
CA GLY A 163 -22.59 9.45 4.24
C GLY A 163 -21.14 8.97 4.38
N TYR A 164 -20.55 8.47 3.31
CA TYR A 164 -19.13 8.21 3.14
C TYR A 164 -18.58 9.10 2.04
N TYR A 165 -17.32 9.50 2.18
CA TYR A 165 -16.64 10.40 1.28
C TYR A 165 -15.42 9.71 0.69
N LEU A 166 -15.32 9.70 -0.64
CA LEU A 166 -14.19 9.14 -1.36
C LEU A 166 -13.18 10.23 -1.64
N ILE A 167 -11.98 10.07 -1.12
CA ILE A 167 -10.86 11.00 -1.27
C ILE A 167 -9.80 10.34 -2.15
N GLU A 168 -9.44 11.01 -3.23
CA GLU A 168 -8.23 10.71 -3.99
C GLU A 168 -7.04 11.38 -3.30
N VAL A 169 -5.93 10.65 -3.15
CA VAL A 169 -4.72 11.10 -2.44
C VAL A 169 -3.49 10.80 -3.28
N ASP A 170 -2.69 11.84 -3.53
CA ASP A 170 -1.42 11.76 -4.23
C ASP A 170 -0.27 12.11 -3.27
N PRO A 171 0.40 11.10 -2.67
CA PRO A 171 1.48 11.35 -1.74
C PRO A 171 2.78 11.75 -2.47
N VAL A 172 3.28 12.96 -2.21
CA VAL A 172 4.59 13.45 -2.68
C VAL A 172 5.73 12.72 -1.98
N THR A 173 5.53 12.38 -0.70
CA THR A 173 6.46 11.60 0.11
C THR A 173 5.88 10.24 0.47
N GLY A 174 6.71 9.30 0.96
CA GLY A 174 6.28 7.94 1.32
C GLY A 174 6.68 7.56 2.75
N ARG A 175 6.25 8.32 3.75
CA ARG A 175 6.56 8.03 5.16
C ARG A 175 5.65 6.91 5.71
N PRO A 176 6.12 6.13 6.69
CA PRO A 176 5.29 5.09 7.30
C PRO A 176 3.95 5.64 7.81
N HIS A 177 2.84 4.99 7.47
CA HIS A 177 1.46 5.37 7.80
C HIS A 177 1.06 6.80 7.39
N GLN A 178 1.77 7.41 6.45
CA GLN A 178 1.61 8.83 6.11
C GLN A 178 0.17 9.24 5.83
N ILE A 179 -0.48 8.63 4.84
CA ILE A 179 -1.85 8.98 4.42
C ILE A 179 -2.81 8.82 5.61
N ARG A 180 -2.67 7.74 6.37
CA ARG A 180 -3.52 7.39 7.50
C ARG A 180 -3.49 8.46 8.59
N VAL A 181 -2.29 8.85 9.03
CA VAL A 181 -2.13 9.86 10.07
C VAL A 181 -2.48 11.25 9.58
N GLN A 182 -2.13 11.63 8.33
CA GLN A 182 -2.43 12.95 7.80
C GLN A 182 -3.93 13.17 7.55
N LEU A 183 -4.68 12.18 7.06
CA LEU A 183 -6.14 12.30 6.97
C LEU A 183 -6.79 12.35 8.36
N SER A 184 -6.25 11.65 9.33
CA SER A 184 -6.73 11.71 10.71
C SER A 184 -6.56 13.11 11.34
N THR A 185 -5.47 13.86 11.03
CA THR A 185 -5.28 15.23 11.56
C THR A 185 -6.34 16.21 11.08
N MET A 186 -6.90 16.02 9.89
CA MET A 186 -8.00 16.84 9.37
C MET A 186 -9.39 16.33 9.78
N ASN A 187 -9.46 15.51 10.84
CA ASN A 187 -10.69 14.89 11.34
C ASN A 187 -11.41 13.98 10.30
N CYS A 188 -10.67 13.42 9.36
CA CYS A 188 -11.15 12.50 8.34
C CYS A 188 -10.45 11.12 8.47
N PRO A 189 -10.58 10.39 9.60
CA PRO A 189 -9.96 9.08 9.74
C PRO A 189 -10.53 8.11 8.70
N ILE A 190 -9.64 7.29 8.13
CA ILE A 190 -9.99 6.30 7.13
C ILE A 190 -10.91 5.25 7.75
N VAL A 191 -11.97 4.87 7.06
CA VAL A 191 -12.92 3.83 7.50
C VAL A 191 -12.16 2.53 7.82
N GLY A 192 -12.39 2.02 9.04
CA GLY A 192 -11.74 0.82 9.55
C GLY A 192 -10.39 1.06 10.24
N ASP A 193 -9.82 2.27 10.18
CA ASP A 193 -8.51 2.56 10.76
C ASP A 193 -8.58 2.96 12.24
N ASN A 194 -8.79 1.99 13.13
CA ASN A 194 -8.83 2.21 14.58
C ASN A 194 -7.52 2.78 15.15
N LYS A 195 -6.40 2.53 14.47
CA LYS A 195 -5.11 3.03 14.91
C LYS A 195 -5.03 4.56 14.82
N TYR A 196 -5.80 5.15 13.90
CA TYR A 196 -5.81 6.58 13.61
C TYR A 196 -7.19 7.22 13.80
N GLY A 197 -7.99 6.69 14.73
CA GLY A 197 -9.17 7.39 15.25
C GLY A 197 -10.50 6.97 14.65
N TYR A 198 -10.56 5.98 13.75
CA TYR A 198 -11.84 5.45 13.34
C TYR A 198 -12.46 4.60 14.46
N PRO A 199 -13.70 4.91 14.95
CA PRO A 199 -14.26 4.31 16.17
C PRO A 199 -14.66 2.83 16.01
N ARG A 200 -14.86 2.36 14.78
CA ARG A 200 -15.24 0.98 14.48
C ARG A 200 -14.17 0.31 13.62
N GLY A 201 -13.65 -0.84 14.07
CA GLY A 201 -12.70 -1.64 13.31
C GLY A 201 -13.32 -2.23 12.06
N SER A 202 -12.48 -2.50 11.06
CA SER A 202 -12.86 -3.34 9.94
C SER A 202 -13.10 -4.76 10.42
N LEU A 203 -14.21 -5.36 10.00
CA LEU A 203 -14.54 -6.76 10.29
C LEU A 203 -13.47 -7.73 9.74
N LYS A 204 -12.77 -7.34 8.67
CA LYS A 204 -11.75 -8.16 7.98
C LYS A 204 -10.32 -7.69 8.23
N LYS A 205 -10.06 -6.91 9.28
CA LYS A 205 -8.73 -6.34 9.58
C LYS A 205 -8.11 -5.57 8.40
N SER A 206 -8.95 -4.95 7.57
CA SER A 206 -8.60 -4.05 6.48
C SER A 206 -9.00 -2.62 6.84
N ILE A 207 -8.45 -1.66 6.10
CA ILE A 207 -8.88 -0.26 6.12
C ILE A 207 -9.28 0.15 4.71
N CYS A 208 -10.17 1.12 4.58
CA CYS A 208 -10.59 1.60 3.28
C CYS A 208 -9.56 2.57 2.67
N LEU A 209 -8.34 2.07 2.49
CA LEU A 209 -7.23 2.71 1.78
C LEU A 209 -6.71 1.76 0.71
N HIS A 210 -6.71 2.22 -0.54
CA HIS A 210 -6.37 1.42 -1.69
C HIS A 210 -5.37 2.14 -2.59
N ALA A 211 -4.22 1.53 -2.87
CA ALA A 211 -3.25 2.02 -3.84
C ALA A 211 -3.82 1.80 -5.26
N ARG A 212 -4.56 2.81 -5.76
CA ARG A 212 -5.39 2.72 -6.96
C ARG A 212 -4.58 2.72 -8.24
N ARG A 213 -3.53 3.55 -8.31
CA ARG A 213 -2.75 3.77 -9.53
C ARG A 213 -1.27 3.99 -9.24
N LEU A 214 -0.43 3.49 -10.13
CA LEU A 214 1.01 3.74 -10.15
C LEU A 214 1.43 4.12 -11.57
N GLN A 215 2.09 5.27 -11.73
CA GLN A 215 2.55 5.79 -13.02
C GLN A 215 4.03 6.13 -12.96
N PHE A 216 4.76 5.78 -14.00
CA PHE A 216 6.19 6.06 -14.12
C PHE A 216 6.67 5.86 -15.57
N ILE A 217 7.88 6.34 -15.87
CA ILE A 217 8.57 5.96 -17.11
C ILE A 217 9.33 4.66 -16.89
N HIS A 218 9.11 3.66 -17.75
CA HIS A 218 9.77 2.37 -17.61
C HIS A 218 11.30 2.50 -17.62
N PRO A 219 12.03 1.98 -16.60
CA PRO A 219 13.45 2.28 -16.41
C PRO A 219 14.39 1.70 -17.49
N VAL A 220 13.87 0.82 -18.34
CA VAL A 220 14.63 0.21 -19.45
C VAL A 220 14.07 0.61 -20.81
N LYS A 221 12.75 0.48 -21.00
CA LYS A 221 12.08 0.77 -22.28
C LYS A 221 11.89 2.26 -22.54
N GLN A 222 11.97 3.10 -21.49
CA GLN A 222 11.74 4.56 -21.54
C GLN A 222 10.32 4.93 -22.05
N GLU A 223 9.36 4.07 -21.82
CA GLU A 223 7.95 4.24 -22.19
C GLU A 223 7.10 4.54 -20.94
N PRO A 224 6.02 5.31 -21.05
CA PRO A 224 5.08 5.52 -19.96
C PRO A 224 4.42 4.21 -19.53
N VAL A 225 4.43 3.93 -18.24
CA VAL A 225 3.71 2.82 -17.62
C VAL A 225 2.64 3.38 -16.71
N ASN A 226 1.41 2.88 -16.85
CA ASN A 226 0.27 3.26 -16.04
C ASN A 226 -0.46 2.01 -15.59
N ILE A 227 -0.39 1.71 -14.30
CA ILE A 227 -0.93 0.48 -13.70
C ILE A 227 -2.08 0.85 -12.78
N PHE A 228 -3.24 0.25 -13.02
CA PHE A 228 -4.42 0.38 -12.17
C PHE A 228 -4.67 -0.91 -11.41
N ALA A 229 -4.96 -0.79 -10.11
CA ALA A 229 -5.47 -1.89 -9.32
C ALA A 229 -7.00 -1.83 -9.27
N PRO A 230 -7.73 -2.91 -9.59
CA PRO A 230 -9.17 -2.98 -9.39
C PRO A 230 -9.49 -2.88 -7.90
N LEU A 231 -10.61 -2.28 -7.56
CA LEU A 231 -11.07 -2.18 -6.17
C LEU A 231 -11.32 -3.56 -5.57
N PRO A 232 -11.14 -3.73 -4.26
CA PRO A 232 -11.48 -4.97 -3.57
C PRO A 232 -12.97 -5.29 -3.73
N LYS A 233 -13.31 -6.51 -4.12
CA LYS A 233 -14.69 -7.01 -4.17
C LYS A 233 -15.11 -7.53 -2.79
N ASP A 234 -15.56 -6.64 -1.92
CA ASP A 234 -15.88 -6.94 -0.52
C ASP A 234 -17.24 -6.41 -0.05
N GLY A 235 -18.07 -5.94 -1.00
CA GLY A 235 -19.39 -5.37 -0.74
C GLY A 235 -19.35 -3.91 -0.29
N PHE A 236 -18.21 -3.41 0.18
CA PHE A 236 -18.06 -2.01 0.56
C PHE A 236 -17.43 -1.18 -0.58
N TRP A 237 -16.29 -1.61 -1.11
CA TRP A 237 -15.59 -0.94 -2.21
C TRP A 237 -16.38 -0.99 -3.52
N ASP A 238 -17.18 -2.06 -3.76
CA ASP A 238 -18.04 -2.18 -4.96
C ASP A 238 -18.97 -0.97 -5.12
N ARG A 239 -19.34 -0.30 -4.02
CA ARG A 239 -20.18 0.89 -4.02
C ARG A 239 -19.51 2.12 -4.66
N PHE A 240 -18.18 2.10 -4.79
CA PHE A 240 -17.37 3.20 -5.33
C PHE A 240 -16.79 2.87 -6.71
N GLU A 241 -17.22 1.79 -7.35
CA GLU A 241 -16.66 1.34 -8.64
C GLU A 241 -16.90 2.31 -9.81
N ASN A 242 -17.94 3.15 -9.71
CA ASN A 242 -18.35 4.09 -10.77
C ASN A 242 -17.84 5.53 -10.57
N PHE A 243 -16.88 5.77 -9.68
CA PHE A 243 -16.25 7.07 -9.47
C PHE A 243 -14.97 7.27 -10.27
#